data_c9682e245213bed69fdac5a00acdffc6
#
_entry.id   c9682e245213bed69fdac5a00acdffc6
#
_cell.length_a   1.000
_cell.length_b   1.000
_cell.length_c   1.000
_cell.angle_alpha   90.00
_cell.angle_beta   90.00
_cell.angle_gamma   90.00
#
_symmetry.space_group_name_H-M   'P 1'
#
loop_
_entity.id
_entity.type
_entity.pdbx_description
1 polymer ?
#
loop_
_entity_poly.entity_id
_entity_poly.type
_entity_poly.pdbx_seq_one_letter_code
_entity_poly.pdbx_strand_id
1 'polypeptide(L)'
;MIQVDILLSEDQIAQEFMDALKRHDLPEKFFYWFPLSIRAWINLCSDGAYRNYVRSHSVLQKHASEIVSMLPPEPIELISLGAGQGTKDLLIMEQLQRQGKYLNYRPVDASQGLLEIACQSAKDKNFACRGIKADLNNDSHLKEIEEISDDRPRLIMILGNTLGAFDPMKFTAKLDKIMRPEDFIILDGEIFNQTDTLAGYDNPINRQFAFGPLSSVGLSEPNDGRLHIKTDVDDRQPGLYRIRKHFQASRNLKIILAGESVEIKSGTNIEMSWSYKYDRDALIGLVSSSGMQLAEEYLSTDKRFLTLLAKK
;
A
#
# COMPACT_ATOMS: atom_id res chain seq x y z
N MET A 1 -9.18 22.36 -9.95
CA MET A 1 -9.93 21.07 -10.02
C MET A 1 -8.92 19.95 -9.83
N ILE A 2 -9.22 18.91 -9.08
CA ILE A 2 -8.42 17.68 -8.99
C ILE A 2 -8.72 16.85 -10.23
N GLN A 3 -7.69 16.26 -10.83
CA GLN A 3 -7.81 15.35 -11.97
C GLN A 3 -7.44 13.94 -11.54
N VAL A 4 -8.30 12.97 -11.83
CA VAL A 4 -8.07 11.55 -11.56
C VAL A 4 -8.49 10.74 -12.79
N ASP A 5 -7.59 9.92 -13.30
CA ASP A 5 -7.88 8.91 -14.32
C ASP A 5 -8.47 7.67 -13.64
N ILE A 6 -9.55 7.13 -14.18
CA ILE A 6 -10.27 6.02 -13.57
C ILE A 6 -10.04 4.75 -14.40
N LEU A 7 -9.16 3.89 -13.93
CA LEU A 7 -8.96 2.54 -14.47
C LEU A 7 -9.79 1.49 -13.71
N LEU A 8 -10.09 1.76 -12.43
CA LEU A 8 -10.94 0.93 -11.58
C LEU A 8 -12.21 1.71 -11.25
N SER A 9 -13.35 1.35 -11.85
CA SER A 9 -14.63 2.00 -11.59
C SER A 9 -15.23 1.58 -10.23
N GLU A 10 -16.20 2.38 -9.73
CA GLU A 10 -16.93 2.04 -8.49
C GLU A 10 -17.76 0.76 -8.66
N ASP A 11 -18.38 0.55 -9.82
CA ASP A 11 -19.17 -0.65 -10.10
C ASP A 11 -18.28 -1.91 -10.13
N GLN A 12 -17.08 -1.81 -10.74
CA GLN A 12 -16.13 -2.92 -10.75
C GLN A 12 -15.67 -3.30 -9.35
N ILE A 13 -15.25 -2.32 -8.52
CA ILE A 13 -14.77 -2.63 -7.18
C ILE A 13 -15.89 -3.17 -6.29
N ALA A 14 -17.14 -2.69 -6.48
CA ALA A 14 -18.31 -3.22 -5.77
C ALA A 14 -18.59 -4.68 -6.14
N GLN A 15 -18.56 -5.01 -7.44
CA GLN A 15 -18.72 -6.37 -7.93
C GLN A 15 -17.61 -7.29 -7.39
N GLU A 16 -16.36 -6.85 -7.49
CA GLU A 16 -15.21 -7.61 -6.99
C GLU A 16 -15.26 -7.83 -5.47
N PHE A 17 -15.82 -6.88 -4.70
CA PHE A 17 -16.04 -7.05 -3.26
C PHE A 17 -17.05 -8.16 -2.98
N MET A 18 -18.19 -8.18 -3.68
CA MET A 18 -19.20 -9.23 -3.53
C MET A 18 -18.65 -10.60 -3.93
N ASP A 19 -17.86 -10.66 -4.99
CA ASP A 19 -17.22 -11.91 -5.42
C ASP A 19 -16.13 -12.37 -4.44
N ALA A 20 -15.39 -11.44 -3.82
CA ALA A 20 -14.44 -11.73 -2.76
C ALA A 20 -15.12 -12.31 -1.51
N LEU A 21 -16.29 -11.77 -1.13
CA LEU A 21 -17.10 -12.34 -0.04
C LEU A 21 -17.60 -13.76 -0.36
N LYS A 22 -18.04 -14.02 -1.60
CA LYS A 22 -18.43 -15.37 -2.05
C LYS A 22 -17.27 -16.36 -1.97
N ARG A 23 -16.04 -15.92 -2.24
CA ARG A 23 -14.82 -16.74 -2.12
C ARG A 23 -14.25 -16.78 -0.70
N HIS A 24 -14.80 -16.01 0.24
CA HIS A 24 -14.31 -15.86 1.62
C HIS A 24 -12.87 -15.33 1.68
N ASP A 25 -12.49 -14.45 0.78
CA ASP A 25 -11.15 -13.87 0.66
C ASP A 25 -11.23 -12.40 0.25
N LEU A 26 -10.95 -11.48 1.19
CA LEU A 26 -11.01 -10.03 1.00
C LEU A 26 -9.60 -9.45 0.81
N PRO A 27 -9.17 -9.15 -0.42
CA PRO A 27 -7.92 -8.45 -0.71
C PRO A 27 -7.82 -7.06 -0.08
N GLU A 28 -6.58 -6.59 0.10
CA GLU A 28 -6.24 -5.34 0.78
C GLU A 28 -6.96 -4.10 0.22
N LYS A 29 -7.23 -4.00 -1.08
CA LYS A 29 -7.87 -2.83 -1.69
C LYS A 29 -9.20 -2.45 -1.05
N PHE A 30 -9.97 -3.39 -0.54
CA PHE A 30 -11.27 -3.13 0.08
C PHE A 30 -11.16 -2.44 1.45
N PHE A 31 -9.99 -2.48 2.09
CA PHE A 31 -9.72 -1.80 3.36
C PHE A 31 -9.56 -0.28 3.20
N TYR A 32 -9.49 0.20 1.96
CA TYR A 32 -9.36 1.62 1.63
C TYR A 32 -10.49 2.14 0.75
N TRP A 33 -11.50 1.30 0.47
CA TRP A 33 -12.56 1.66 -0.47
C TRP A 33 -13.74 2.40 0.17
N PHE A 34 -14.32 1.83 1.23
CA PHE A 34 -15.49 2.42 1.88
C PHE A 34 -15.13 3.69 2.68
N PRO A 35 -16.05 4.69 2.79
CA PRO A 35 -15.79 5.88 3.61
C PRO A 35 -15.41 5.58 5.07
N LEU A 36 -16.05 4.57 5.69
CA LEU A 36 -15.68 4.14 7.05
C LEU A 36 -14.28 3.53 7.11
N SER A 37 -13.89 2.75 6.11
CA SER A 37 -12.54 2.20 6.00
C SER A 37 -11.49 3.28 5.79
N ILE A 38 -11.76 4.24 4.91
CA ILE A 38 -10.88 5.40 4.69
C ILE A 38 -10.68 6.19 5.98
N ARG A 39 -11.77 6.47 6.70
CA ARG A 39 -11.71 7.17 7.99
C ARG A 39 -10.90 6.37 9.02
N ALA A 40 -11.09 5.06 9.11
CA ALA A 40 -10.34 4.20 10.02
C ALA A 40 -8.83 4.20 9.67
N TRP A 41 -8.48 4.20 8.38
CA TRP A 41 -7.10 4.34 7.92
C TRP A 41 -6.49 5.70 8.29
N ILE A 42 -7.19 6.80 8.06
CA ILE A 42 -6.73 8.15 8.42
C ILE A 42 -6.48 8.24 9.93
N ASN A 43 -7.41 7.72 10.74
CA ASN A 43 -7.26 7.66 12.19
C ASN A 43 -6.03 6.84 12.59
N LEU A 44 -5.83 5.67 11.98
CA LEU A 44 -4.68 4.81 12.21
C LEU A 44 -3.36 5.51 11.89
N CYS A 45 -3.27 6.19 10.75
CA CYS A 45 -2.08 6.96 10.37
C CYS A 45 -1.79 8.14 11.31
N SER A 46 -2.84 8.73 11.91
CA SER A 46 -2.71 9.85 12.85
C SER A 46 -2.37 9.41 14.27
N ASP A 47 -2.50 8.11 14.57
CA ASP A 47 -2.17 7.54 15.87
C ASP A 47 -0.70 7.12 15.91
N GLY A 48 0.05 7.68 16.87
CA GLY A 48 1.48 7.37 17.03
C GLY A 48 1.77 5.89 17.35
N ALA A 49 0.76 5.10 17.70
CA ALA A 49 0.90 3.66 17.91
C ALA A 49 1.08 2.87 16.59
N TYR A 50 0.70 3.43 15.43
CA TYR A 50 0.96 2.80 14.14
C TYR A 50 2.41 3.03 13.70
N ARG A 51 3.29 2.23 14.28
CA ARG A 51 4.75 2.37 14.19
C ARG A 51 5.28 2.35 12.76
N ASN A 52 4.68 1.57 11.87
CA ASN A 52 5.14 1.48 10.47
C ASN A 52 5.00 2.79 9.73
N TYR A 53 3.89 3.51 9.94
CA TYR A 53 3.72 4.84 9.38
C TYR A 53 4.76 5.82 9.92
N VAL A 54 4.97 5.84 11.24
CA VAL A 54 5.95 6.71 11.91
C VAL A 54 7.38 6.41 11.45
N ARG A 55 7.75 5.11 11.36
CA ARG A 55 9.08 4.66 10.93
C ARG A 55 9.37 5.06 9.49
N SER A 56 8.46 4.72 8.57
CA SER A 56 8.57 5.08 7.15
C SER A 56 8.70 6.60 6.96
N HIS A 57 7.82 7.36 7.59
CA HIS A 57 7.87 8.83 7.54
C HIS A 57 9.20 9.39 8.08
N SER A 58 9.68 8.89 9.23
CA SER A 58 10.93 9.36 9.85
C SER A 58 12.17 9.06 9.01
N VAL A 59 12.23 7.89 8.37
CA VAL A 59 13.32 7.53 7.46
C VAL A 59 13.34 8.51 6.27
N LEU A 60 12.20 8.71 5.62
CA LEU A 60 12.11 9.63 4.48
C LEU A 60 12.40 11.07 4.89
N GLN A 61 11.86 11.54 6.01
CA GLN A 61 12.13 12.90 6.51
C GLN A 61 13.63 13.15 6.71
N LYS A 62 14.36 12.15 7.21
CA LYS A 62 15.79 12.23 7.46
C LYS A 62 16.62 12.17 6.17
N HIS A 63 16.25 11.29 5.22
CA HIS A 63 17.09 10.91 4.10
C HIS A 63 16.58 11.39 2.73
N ALA A 64 15.43 12.07 2.63
CA ALA A 64 14.84 12.50 1.35
C ALA A 64 15.81 13.35 0.50
N SER A 65 16.60 14.25 1.12
CA SER A 65 17.58 15.08 0.40
C SER A 65 18.71 14.25 -0.20
N GLU A 66 19.21 13.28 0.54
CA GLU A 66 20.26 12.35 0.10
C GLU A 66 19.73 11.45 -1.03
N ILE A 67 18.56 10.83 -0.84
CA ILE A 67 17.89 10.02 -1.87
C ILE A 67 17.76 10.80 -3.18
N VAL A 68 17.24 12.02 -3.13
CA VAL A 68 17.05 12.84 -4.33
C VAL A 68 18.39 13.27 -4.96
N SER A 69 19.45 13.42 -4.18
CA SER A 69 20.77 13.75 -4.72
C SER A 69 21.37 12.63 -5.59
N MET A 70 20.98 11.37 -5.32
CA MET A 70 21.43 10.19 -6.08
C MET A 70 20.68 9.99 -7.39
N LEU A 71 19.55 10.68 -7.59
CA LEU A 71 18.76 10.62 -8.82
C LEU A 71 19.42 11.47 -9.94
N PRO A 72 19.16 11.18 -11.22
CA PRO A 72 19.68 11.96 -12.34
C PRO A 72 19.31 13.45 -12.24
N PRO A 73 20.07 14.34 -12.91
CA PRO A 73 19.85 15.79 -12.83
C PRO A 73 18.61 16.26 -13.61
N GLU A 74 18.09 15.45 -14.51
CA GLU A 74 16.93 15.75 -15.36
C GLU A 74 15.65 15.81 -14.51
N PRO A 75 14.60 16.53 -14.97
CA PRO A 75 13.30 16.52 -14.35
C PRO A 75 12.68 15.10 -14.34
N ILE A 76 12.20 14.69 -13.17
CA ILE A 76 11.75 13.34 -12.87
C ILE A 76 10.23 13.34 -12.67
N GLU A 77 9.55 12.38 -13.29
CA GLU A 77 8.17 12.05 -12.97
C GLU A 77 8.12 11.15 -11.73
N LEU A 78 7.31 11.54 -10.75
CA LEU A 78 7.12 10.79 -9.52
C LEU A 78 5.83 9.96 -9.61
N ILE A 79 5.94 8.63 -9.56
CA ILE A 79 4.80 7.70 -9.56
C ILE A 79 4.76 6.99 -8.21
N SER A 80 3.70 7.20 -7.43
CA SER A 80 3.55 6.57 -6.12
C SER A 80 2.47 5.48 -6.16
N LEU A 81 2.88 4.22 -6.05
CA LEU A 81 2.01 3.05 -6.10
C LEU A 81 1.51 2.71 -4.68
N GLY A 82 0.20 2.87 -4.48
CA GLY A 82 -0.41 2.82 -3.15
C GLY A 82 -0.12 4.10 -2.35
N ALA A 83 -0.34 5.26 -2.99
CA ALA A 83 0.01 6.57 -2.44
C ALA A 83 -0.68 6.90 -1.12
N GLY A 84 -1.86 6.34 -0.88
CA GLY A 84 -2.68 6.71 0.28
C GLY A 84 -2.97 8.21 0.31
N GLN A 85 -2.65 8.87 1.41
CA GLN A 85 -2.83 10.33 1.57
C GLN A 85 -1.70 11.18 0.96
N GLY A 86 -0.66 10.58 0.36
CA GLY A 86 0.47 11.27 -0.25
C GLY A 86 1.43 11.97 0.73
N THR A 87 1.26 11.80 2.04
CA THR A 87 2.01 12.55 3.06
C THR A 87 3.53 12.30 2.99
N LYS A 88 3.92 11.06 2.71
CA LYS A 88 5.33 10.68 2.55
C LYS A 88 5.89 11.13 1.22
N ASP A 89 5.05 11.12 0.19
CA ASP A 89 5.40 11.55 -1.15
C ASP A 89 5.80 13.02 -1.19
N LEU A 90 5.11 13.86 -0.41
CA LEU A 90 5.44 15.28 -0.27
C LEU A 90 6.86 15.52 0.21
N LEU A 91 7.41 14.65 1.07
CA LEU A 91 8.80 14.77 1.53
C LEU A 91 9.81 14.66 0.37
N ILE A 92 9.56 13.74 -0.54
CA ILE A 92 10.39 13.53 -1.74
C ILE A 92 10.13 14.66 -2.75
N MET A 93 8.87 15.03 -3.00
CA MET A 93 8.49 16.08 -3.94
C MET A 93 9.12 17.43 -3.59
N GLU A 94 9.13 17.78 -2.31
CA GLU A 94 9.77 19.02 -1.83
C GLU A 94 11.29 19.02 -2.07
N GLN A 95 11.96 17.87 -1.96
CA GLN A 95 13.38 17.77 -2.25
C GLN A 95 13.66 17.78 -3.76
N LEU A 96 12.83 17.10 -4.57
CA LEU A 96 12.91 17.19 -6.02
C LEU A 96 12.75 18.63 -6.50
N GLN A 97 11.79 19.37 -5.95
CA GLN A 97 11.57 20.77 -6.29
C GLN A 97 12.77 21.65 -5.89
N ARG A 98 13.30 21.48 -4.65
CA ARG A 98 14.47 22.23 -4.16
C ARG A 98 15.73 22.01 -5.01
N GLN A 99 15.88 20.81 -5.58
CA GLN A 99 17.00 20.43 -6.42
C GLN A 99 16.76 20.65 -7.93
N GLY A 100 15.60 21.23 -8.30
CA GLY A 100 15.23 21.51 -9.69
C GLY A 100 14.90 20.27 -10.52
N LYS A 101 14.63 19.13 -9.88
CA LYS A 101 14.37 17.83 -10.52
C LYS A 101 12.89 17.44 -10.57
N TYR A 102 11.98 18.26 -10.06
CA TYR A 102 10.55 17.93 -10.04
C TYR A 102 9.89 18.20 -11.39
N LEU A 103 9.16 17.21 -11.92
CA LEU A 103 8.36 17.34 -13.14
C LEU A 103 6.87 17.33 -12.82
N ASN A 104 6.35 16.17 -12.40
CA ASN A 104 4.95 15.98 -12.03
C ASN A 104 4.80 14.82 -11.02
N TYR A 105 3.62 14.71 -10.45
CA TYR A 105 3.26 13.69 -9.48
C TYR A 105 2.03 12.90 -9.93
N ARG A 106 2.17 11.57 -9.94
CA ARG A 106 1.10 10.61 -10.25
C ARG A 106 0.88 9.68 -9.05
N PRO A 107 0.03 10.05 -8.10
CA PRO A 107 -0.41 9.10 -7.08
C PRO A 107 -1.34 8.06 -7.70
N VAL A 108 -1.08 6.79 -7.40
CA VAL A 108 -1.87 5.64 -7.82
C VAL A 108 -2.43 4.95 -6.60
N ASP A 109 -3.74 4.77 -6.53
CA ASP A 109 -4.40 4.06 -5.43
C ASP A 109 -5.74 3.46 -5.89
N ALA A 110 -6.23 2.42 -5.22
CA ALA A 110 -7.57 1.88 -5.45
C ALA A 110 -8.66 2.77 -4.81
N SER A 111 -8.29 3.61 -3.87
CA SER A 111 -9.18 4.47 -3.09
C SER A 111 -9.33 5.85 -3.72
N GLN A 112 -10.51 6.17 -4.25
CA GLN A 112 -10.83 7.50 -4.74
C GLN A 112 -10.61 8.57 -3.67
N GLY A 113 -11.10 8.33 -2.45
CA GLY A 113 -11.02 9.34 -1.39
C GLY A 113 -9.58 9.63 -0.93
N LEU A 114 -8.70 8.61 -0.89
CA LEU A 114 -7.30 8.83 -0.57
C LEU A 114 -6.55 9.56 -1.69
N LEU A 115 -6.83 9.23 -2.96
CA LEU A 115 -6.29 9.95 -4.11
C LEU A 115 -6.67 11.44 -4.10
N GLU A 116 -7.93 11.75 -3.78
CA GLU A 116 -8.39 13.14 -3.68
C GLU A 116 -7.61 13.90 -2.59
N ILE A 117 -7.36 13.26 -1.44
CA ILE A 117 -6.54 13.84 -0.37
C ILE A 117 -5.10 14.06 -0.84
N ALA A 118 -4.50 13.06 -1.48
CA ALA A 118 -3.13 13.16 -1.99
C ALA A 118 -2.97 14.28 -3.03
N CYS A 119 -3.88 14.32 -4.02
CA CYS A 119 -3.88 15.36 -5.05
C CYS A 119 -4.16 16.76 -4.49
N GLN A 120 -5.07 16.89 -3.51
CA GLN A 120 -5.32 18.18 -2.87
C GLN A 120 -4.11 18.66 -2.09
N SER A 121 -3.46 17.77 -1.32
CA SER A 121 -2.25 18.08 -0.56
C SER A 121 -1.09 18.52 -1.46
N ALA A 122 -0.93 17.88 -2.60
CA ALA A 122 0.06 18.27 -3.62
C ALA A 122 -0.26 19.65 -4.21
N LYS A 123 -1.52 19.89 -4.57
CA LYS A 123 -1.99 21.17 -5.12
C LYS A 123 -1.83 22.32 -4.16
N ASP A 124 -2.10 22.13 -2.87
CA ASP A 124 -1.96 23.15 -1.83
C ASP A 124 -0.49 23.63 -1.68
N LYS A 125 0.45 22.78 -2.10
CA LYS A 125 1.88 23.07 -2.18
C LYS A 125 2.36 23.46 -3.60
N ASN A 126 1.45 23.73 -4.53
CA ASN A 126 1.69 24.10 -5.92
C ASN A 126 2.44 23.02 -6.75
N PHE A 127 2.28 21.75 -6.43
CA PHE A 127 2.77 20.66 -7.25
C PHE A 127 1.77 20.30 -8.35
N ALA A 128 2.27 20.06 -9.57
CA ALA A 128 1.48 19.47 -10.64
C ALA A 128 1.14 18.01 -10.27
N CYS A 129 -0.15 17.67 -10.29
CA CYS A 129 -0.63 16.36 -9.84
C CYS A 129 -1.76 15.86 -10.72
N ARG A 130 -1.72 14.56 -11.07
CA ARG A 130 -2.82 13.84 -11.72
C ARG A 130 -2.91 12.44 -11.12
N GLY A 131 -3.97 12.17 -10.37
CA GLY A 131 -4.19 10.87 -9.73
C GLY A 131 -4.60 9.78 -10.71
N ILE A 132 -4.34 8.52 -10.37
CA ILE A 132 -4.78 7.36 -11.14
C ILE A 132 -5.46 6.38 -10.18
N LYS A 133 -6.75 6.14 -10.37
CA LYS A 133 -7.49 5.13 -9.60
C LYS A 133 -7.32 3.76 -10.24
N ALA A 134 -6.55 2.87 -9.62
CA ALA A 134 -6.17 1.59 -10.20
C ALA A 134 -6.02 0.48 -9.14
N ASP A 135 -6.20 -0.77 -9.56
CA ASP A 135 -5.82 -1.95 -8.79
C ASP A 135 -4.41 -2.40 -9.20
N LEU A 136 -3.46 -2.34 -8.29
CA LEU A 136 -2.07 -2.73 -8.51
C LEU A 136 -1.88 -4.26 -8.72
N ASN A 137 -2.89 -5.08 -8.39
CA ASN A 137 -2.88 -6.50 -8.75
C ASN A 137 -3.24 -6.74 -10.22
N ASN A 138 -3.87 -5.77 -10.88
CA ASN A 138 -4.30 -5.89 -12.28
C ASN A 138 -3.16 -5.51 -13.23
N ASP A 139 -2.67 -6.48 -14.01
CA ASP A 139 -1.55 -6.28 -14.93
C ASP A 139 -1.87 -5.27 -16.05
N SER A 140 -3.14 -5.17 -16.49
CA SER A 140 -3.53 -4.18 -17.49
C SER A 140 -3.48 -2.76 -16.93
N HIS A 141 -3.85 -2.56 -15.66
CA HIS A 141 -3.72 -1.25 -15.00
C HIS A 141 -2.25 -0.84 -14.84
N LEU A 142 -1.37 -1.79 -14.43
CA LEU A 142 0.07 -1.51 -14.33
C LEU A 142 0.68 -1.12 -15.68
N LYS A 143 0.28 -1.81 -16.75
CA LYS A 143 0.72 -1.47 -18.12
C LYS A 143 0.23 -0.09 -18.54
N GLU A 144 -1.02 0.25 -18.26
CA GLU A 144 -1.58 1.57 -18.58
C GLU A 144 -0.89 2.70 -17.78
N ILE A 145 -0.55 2.46 -16.51
CA ILE A 145 0.25 3.39 -15.70
C ILE A 145 1.63 3.61 -16.35
N GLU A 146 2.25 2.59 -16.87
CA GLU A 146 3.53 2.68 -17.58
C GLU A 146 3.39 3.47 -18.90
N GLU A 147 2.33 3.24 -19.66
CA GLU A 147 2.07 3.90 -20.95
C GLU A 147 1.68 5.37 -20.85
N ILE A 148 1.05 5.78 -19.73
CA ILE A 148 0.69 7.21 -19.47
C ILE A 148 1.92 8.08 -19.25
N SER A 149 3.05 7.51 -18.81
CA SER A 149 4.28 8.23 -18.52
C SER A 149 5.01 8.62 -19.80
N ASP A 150 5.61 9.81 -19.80
CA ASP A 150 6.51 10.22 -20.89
C ASP A 150 7.87 9.47 -20.84
N ASP A 151 8.77 9.74 -21.82
CA ASP A 151 10.05 9.05 -21.92
C ASP A 151 11.14 9.54 -20.93
N ARG A 152 10.75 10.36 -19.96
CA ARG A 152 11.70 10.90 -18.97
C ARG A 152 11.99 9.91 -17.85
N PRO A 153 13.09 10.09 -17.11
CA PRO A 153 13.36 9.28 -15.92
C PRO A 153 12.22 9.35 -14.90
N ARG A 154 11.90 8.23 -14.31
CA ARG A 154 10.82 8.11 -13.32
C ARG A 154 11.40 7.70 -11.97
N LEU A 155 10.79 8.21 -10.91
CA LEU A 155 10.95 7.69 -9.57
C LEU A 155 9.65 6.99 -9.16
N ILE A 156 9.68 5.67 -9.08
CA ILE A 156 8.56 4.86 -8.60
C ILE A 156 8.68 4.74 -7.08
N MET A 157 7.59 4.95 -6.36
CA MET A 157 7.57 4.79 -4.90
C MET A 157 6.53 3.78 -4.46
N ILE A 158 6.92 2.91 -3.53
CA ILE A 158 6.06 1.93 -2.86
C ILE A 158 6.35 2.01 -1.36
N LEU A 159 5.61 2.84 -0.67
CA LEU A 159 5.93 3.28 0.69
C LEU A 159 4.89 2.86 1.73
N GLY A 160 5.35 2.70 2.99
CA GLY A 160 4.49 2.34 4.12
C GLY A 160 4.19 0.85 4.21
N ASN A 161 5.13 0.03 3.76
CA ASN A 161 4.97 -1.42 3.64
C ASN A 161 3.85 -1.83 2.65
N THR A 162 3.58 -1.01 1.64
CA THR A 162 2.57 -1.32 0.61
C THR A 162 2.92 -2.61 -0.16
N LEU A 163 4.21 -2.89 -0.39
CA LEU A 163 4.68 -4.17 -0.95
C LEU A 163 4.14 -5.36 -0.16
N GLY A 164 3.99 -5.22 1.16
CA GLY A 164 3.48 -6.27 2.03
C GLY A 164 2.01 -6.65 1.82
N ALA A 165 1.23 -5.84 1.11
CA ALA A 165 -0.16 -6.16 0.75
C ALA A 165 -0.27 -7.15 -0.42
N PHE A 166 0.84 -7.43 -1.09
CA PHE A 166 0.93 -8.31 -2.27
C PHE A 166 1.79 -9.55 -1.98
N ASP A 167 1.77 -10.52 -2.88
CA ASP A 167 2.81 -11.55 -2.95
C ASP A 167 4.11 -10.86 -3.39
N PRO A 168 5.11 -10.70 -2.50
CA PRO A 168 6.23 -9.81 -2.78
C PRO A 168 7.10 -10.29 -3.94
N MET A 169 7.25 -11.61 -4.12
CA MET A 169 8.02 -12.17 -5.24
C MET A 169 7.35 -11.88 -6.59
N LYS A 170 6.02 -12.07 -6.65
CA LYS A 170 5.27 -11.81 -7.89
C LYS A 170 5.19 -10.32 -8.17
N PHE A 171 5.00 -9.51 -7.13
CA PHE A 171 4.82 -8.08 -7.32
C PHE A 171 6.12 -7.37 -7.71
N THR A 172 7.27 -7.74 -7.11
CA THR A 172 8.58 -7.20 -7.55
C THR A 172 8.91 -7.58 -9.00
N ALA A 173 8.54 -8.81 -9.43
CA ALA A 173 8.68 -9.21 -10.82
C ALA A 173 7.75 -8.42 -11.79
N LYS A 174 6.57 -7.98 -11.32
CA LYS A 174 5.70 -7.07 -12.11
C LYS A 174 6.30 -5.67 -12.20
N LEU A 175 6.85 -5.16 -11.09
CA LEU A 175 7.52 -3.86 -11.07
C LEU A 175 8.69 -3.82 -12.04
N ASP A 176 9.52 -4.86 -12.05
CA ASP A 176 10.62 -4.98 -12.99
C ASP A 176 10.18 -4.86 -14.46
N LYS A 177 9.02 -5.42 -14.82
CA LYS A 177 8.47 -5.38 -16.17
C LYS A 177 7.98 -3.99 -16.59
N ILE A 178 7.49 -3.18 -15.67
CA ILE A 178 7.00 -1.82 -15.98
C ILE A 178 8.05 -0.74 -15.80
N MET A 179 9.19 -1.07 -15.17
CA MET A 179 10.35 -0.18 -15.05
C MET A 179 11.14 -0.16 -16.35
N ARG A 180 11.54 1.03 -16.75
CA ARG A 180 12.42 1.31 -17.90
C ARG A 180 13.88 1.41 -17.45
N PRO A 181 14.85 1.19 -18.32
CA PRO A 181 16.22 1.61 -18.04
C PRO A 181 16.25 3.07 -17.56
N GLU A 182 17.06 3.40 -16.57
CA GLU A 182 17.16 4.72 -15.93
C GLU A 182 16.03 5.06 -14.91
N ASP A 183 15.01 4.21 -14.73
CA ASP A 183 14.06 4.38 -13.64
C ASP A 183 14.69 4.04 -12.29
N PHE A 184 14.26 4.79 -11.28
CA PHE A 184 14.56 4.48 -9.89
C PHE A 184 13.30 4.05 -9.15
N ILE A 185 13.49 3.25 -8.11
CA ILE A 185 12.42 2.86 -7.21
C ILE A 185 12.84 3.05 -5.76
N ILE A 186 11.92 3.61 -4.97
CA ILE A 186 11.98 3.57 -3.50
C ILE A 186 10.91 2.61 -3.03
N LEU A 187 11.31 1.61 -2.29
CA LEU A 187 10.37 0.71 -1.61
C LEU A 187 10.77 0.53 -0.15
N ASP A 188 9.80 0.26 0.69
CA ASP A 188 10.06 0.06 2.10
C ASP A 188 9.28 -1.13 2.69
N GLY A 189 9.76 -1.62 3.83
CA GLY A 189 9.13 -2.74 4.51
C GLY A 189 9.50 -2.84 5.99
N GLU A 190 8.58 -3.42 6.76
CA GLU A 190 8.81 -3.71 8.17
C GLU A 190 9.72 -4.92 8.33
N ILE A 191 10.80 -4.75 9.11
CA ILE A 191 11.66 -5.85 9.55
C ILE A 191 10.97 -6.60 10.69
N PHE A 192 10.73 -7.88 10.45
CA PHE A 192 9.94 -8.72 11.34
C PHE A 192 10.52 -8.86 12.75
N ASN A 193 9.62 -8.79 13.71
CA ASN A 193 9.86 -9.20 15.08
C ASN A 193 8.55 -9.72 15.67
N GLN A 194 8.54 -10.96 16.09
CA GLN A 194 7.33 -11.66 16.54
C GLN A 194 6.46 -10.83 17.50
N THR A 195 7.06 -10.32 18.55
CA THR A 195 6.33 -9.60 19.61
C THR A 195 5.93 -8.19 19.18
N ASP A 196 6.89 -7.42 18.64
CA ASP A 196 6.67 -6.01 18.29
C ASP A 196 5.71 -5.88 17.09
N THR A 197 5.90 -6.71 16.08
CA THR A 197 5.04 -6.72 14.88
C THR A 197 3.61 -7.12 15.24
N LEU A 198 3.40 -8.23 15.98
CA LEU A 198 2.05 -8.64 16.36
C LEU A 198 1.34 -7.58 17.22
N ALA A 199 2.02 -7.00 18.21
CA ALA A 199 1.48 -5.92 19.03
C ALA A 199 1.12 -4.67 18.20
N GLY A 200 1.86 -4.40 17.13
CA GLY A 200 1.57 -3.33 16.17
C GLY A 200 0.27 -3.53 15.40
N TYR A 201 -0.17 -4.77 15.21
CA TYR A 201 -1.38 -5.12 14.46
C TYR A 201 -2.56 -5.51 15.36
N ASP A 202 -2.33 -6.19 16.47
CA ASP A 202 -3.39 -6.64 17.39
C ASP A 202 -3.61 -5.63 18.53
N ASN A 203 -4.07 -4.45 18.16
CA ASN A 203 -4.46 -3.38 19.08
C ASN A 203 -5.80 -2.76 18.61
N PRO A 204 -6.51 -2.00 19.47
CA PRO A 204 -7.85 -1.52 19.17
C PRO A 204 -7.98 -0.73 17.87
N ILE A 205 -7.03 0.18 17.58
CA ILE A 205 -7.12 1.04 16.39
C ILE A 205 -6.85 0.28 15.10
N ASN A 206 -5.87 -0.66 15.10
CA ASN A 206 -5.63 -1.55 13.96
C ASN A 206 -6.76 -2.53 13.75
N ARG A 207 -7.37 -3.07 14.83
CA ARG A 207 -8.55 -3.93 14.73
C ARG A 207 -9.73 -3.19 14.10
N GLN A 208 -9.95 -1.93 14.46
CA GLN A 208 -10.99 -1.09 13.84
C GLN A 208 -10.74 -0.91 12.34
N PHE A 209 -9.50 -0.64 11.93
CA PHE A 209 -9.14 -0.56 10.51
C PHE A 209 -9.32 -1.91 9.81
N ALA A 210 -8.78 -2.98 10.39
CA ALA A 210 -8.87 -4.32 9.83
C ALA A 210 -10.32 -4.82 9.67
N PHE A 211 -11.23 -4.39 10.53
CA PHE A 211 -12.66 -4.72 10.45
C PHE A 211 -13.47 -3.74 9.56
N GLY A 212 -12.85 -2.67 9.08
CA GLY A 212 -13.47 -1.60 8.29
C GLY A 212 -14.34 -2.07 7.12
N PRO A 213 -13.89 -2.98 6.24
CA PRO A 213 -14.71 -3.49 5.13
C PRO A 213 -16.01 -4.15 5.59
N LEU A 214 -15.95 -4.99 6.62
CA LEU A 214 -17.12 -5.69 7.14
C LEU A 214 -18.07 -4.78 7.93
N SER A 215 -17.53 -3.83 8.69
CA SER A 215 -18.37 -2.82 9.35
C SER A 215 -19.07 -1.90 8.36
N SER A 216 -18.47 -1.65 7.20
CA SER A 216 -19.08 -0.84 6.13
C SER A 216 -20.31 -1.49 5.49
N VAL A 217 -20.41 -2.81 5.57
CA VAL A 217 -21.60 -3.57 5.13
C VAL A 217 -22.50 -4.01 6.28
N GLY A 218 -22.36 -3.37 7.45
CA GLY A 218 -23.28 -3.50 8.58
C GLY A 218 -22.96 -4.63 9.57
N LEU A 219 -21.79 -5.27 9.45
CA LEU A 219 -21.38 -6.27 10.44
C LEU A 219 -20.72 -5.63 11.67
N SER A 220 -20.79 -6.31 12.80
CA SER A 220 -20.24 -5.84 14.08
C SER A 220 -19.59 -6.96 14.90
N GLU A 221 -18.47 -6.64 15.58
CA GLU A 221 -17.89 -7.48 16.63
C GLU A 221 -18.51 -7.12 18.00
N PRO A 222 -18.78 -8.07 18.86
CA PRO A 222 -18.69 -9.53 18.67
C PRO A 222 -19.98 -10.18 18.15
N ASN A 223 -21.02 -9.40 17.80
CA ASN A 223 -22.37 -9.92 17.52
C ASN A 223 -22.43 -10.85 16.30
N ASP A 224 -21.67 -10.51 15.25
CA ASP A 224 -21.68 -11.22 13.97
C ASP A 224 -20.53 -12.22 13.85
N GLY A 225 -19.49 -12.06 14.66
CA GLY A 225 -18.30 -12.89 14.65
C GLY A 225 -17.12 -12.21 15.31
N ARG A 226 -15.93 -12.77 15.07
CA ARG A 226 -14.67 -12.23 15.64
C ARG A 226 -13.56 -12.16 14.60
N LEU A 227 -12.81 -11.06 14.64
CA LEU A 227 -11.56 -10.90 13.90
C LEU A 227 -10.43 -11.54 14.69
N HIS A 228 -9.64 -12.37 14.02
CA HIS A 228 -8.43 -13.00 14.54
C HIS A 228 -7.23 -12.49 13.77
N ILE A 229 -6.14 -12.19 14.50
CA ILE A 229 -4.87 -11.70 13.94
C ILE A 229 -3.77 -12.65 14.43
N LYS A 230 -2.96 -13.15 13.50
CA LYS A 230 -1.86 -14.07 13.81
C LYS A 230 -0.66 -13.84 12.88
N THR A 231 0.50 -14.26 13.32
CA THR A 231 1.71 -14.35 12.50
C THR A 231 1.80 -15.72 11.82
N ASP A 232 2.41 -15.74 10.67
CA ASP A 232 2.64 -16.94 9.85
C ASP A 232 3.97 -16.77 9.10
N VAL A 233 4.66 -17.88 8.82
CA VAL A 233 5.89 -17.91 8.01
C VAL A 233 5.49 -18.27 6.58
N ASP A 234 6.12 -17.65 5.59
CA ASP A 234 5.97 -18.08 4.21
C ASP A 234 7.06 -19.09 3.86
N ASP A 235 6.70 -20.37 3.84
CA ASP A 235 7.64 -21.47 3.60
C ASP A 235 8.25 -21.47 2.18
N ARG A 236 7.75 -20.65 1.27
CA ARG A 236 8.27 -20.53 -0.11
C ARG A 236 9.61 -19.80 -0.17
N GLN A 237 9.86 -18.90 0.77
CA GLN A 237 11.10 -18.15 0.84
C GLN A 237 11.47 -17.82 2.30
N PRO A 238 12.67 -18.24 2.77
CA PRO A 238 13.17 -17.86 4.09
C PRO A 238 13.19 -16.33 4.29
N GLY A 239 12.85 -15.88 5.49
CA GLY A 239 12.84 -14.47 5.86
C GLY A 239 11.61 -13.69 5.39
N LEU A 240 10.57 -14.38 4.91
CA LEU A 240 9.25 -13.80 4.66
C LEU A 240 8.25 -14.27 5.73
N TYR A 241 7.60 -13.31 6.34
CA TYR A 241 6.59 -13.52 7.38
C TYR A 241 5.30 -12.80 6.99
N ARG A 242 4.16 -13.26 7.50
CA ARG A 242 2.85 -12.64 7.25
C ARG A 242 2.15 -12.33 8.56
N ILE A 243 1.53 -11.17 8.62
CA ILE A 243 0.41 -10.93 9.52
C ILE A 243 -0.85 -11.31 8.75
N ARG A 244 -1.53 -12.36 9.21
CA ARG A 244 -2.80 -12.80 8.63
C ARG A 244 -3.95 -12.36 9.52
N LYS A 245 -5.01 -11.90 8.89
CA LYS A 245 -6.26 -11.51 9.52
C LYS A 245 -7.38 -12.38 8.96
N HIS A 246 -8.24 -12.90 9.80
CA HIS A 246 -9.45 -13.58 9.35
C HIS A 246 -10.62 -13.26 10.29
N PHE A 247 -11.80 -13.16 9.72
CA PHE A 247 -13.04 -13.02 10.46
C PHE A 247 -13.76 -14.36 10.50
N GLN A 248 -14.13 -14.82 11.70
CA GLN A 248 -14.93 -16.02 11.88
C GLN A 248 -16.38 -15.63 12.23
N ALA A 249 -17.33 -15.99 11.35
CA ALA A 249 -18.74 -15.73 11.57
C ALA A 249 -19.31 -16.58 12.72
N SER A 250 -19.99 -15.95 13.70
CA SER A 250 -20.63 -16.64 14.83
C SER A 250 -22.08 -17.04 14.57
N ARG A 251 -22.70 -16.51 13.53
CA ARG A 251 -24.07 -16.80 13.07
C ARG A 251 -24.17 -16.74 11.55
N ASN A 252 -25.30 -17.15 11.01
CA ASN A 252 -25.56 -16.93 9.57
C ASN A 252 -25.72 -15.43 9.30
N LEU A 253 -25.01 -14.95 8.29
CA LEU A 253 -25.00 -13.55 7.89
C LEU A 253 -25.53 -13.42 6.46
N LYS A 254 -26.20 -12.31 6.18
CA LYS A 254 -26.59 -11.91 4.83
C LYS A 254 -26.09 -10.50 4.59
N ILE A 255 -25.23 -10.36 3.58
CA ILE A 255 -24.67 -9.08 3.16
C ILE A 255 -25.31 -8.68 1.84
N ILE A 256 -25.79 -7.44 1.74
CA ILE A 256 -26.41 -6.89 0.54
C ILE A 256 -25.64 -5.64 0.14
N LEU A 257 -25.17 -5.59 -1.11
CA LEU A 257 -24.48 -4.44 -1.67
C LEU A 257 -24.72 -4.39 -3.18
N ALA A 258 -24.94 -3.19 -3.74
CA ALA A 258 -25.12 -2.98 -5.18
C ALA A 258 -26.18 -3.88 -5.85
N GLY A 259 -27.25 -4.25 -5.13
CA GLY A 259 -28.32 -5.12 -5.64
C GLY A 259 -28.01 -6.62 -5.57
N GLU A 260 -26.83 -7.02 -5.17
CA GLU A 260 -26.45 -8.42 -4.93
C GLU A 260 -26.52 -8.81 -3.46
N SER A 261 -26.62 -10.12 -3.18
CA SER A 261 -26.54 -10.64 -1.82
C SER A 261 -25.62 -11.84 -1.71
N VAL A 262 -24.89 -11.90 -0.59
CA VAL A 262 -24.05 -13.05 -0.22
C VAL A 262 -24.49 -13.57 1.15
N GLU A 263 -24.64 -14.89 1.25
CA GLU A 263 -24.91 -15.56 2.52
C GLU A 263 -23.64 -16.22 3.04
N ILE A 264 -23.31 -15.96 4.30
CA ILE A 264 -22.16 -16.52 5.00
C ILE A 264 -22.69 -17.34 6.16
N LYS A 265 -22.37 -18.64 6.18
CA LYS A 265 -22.83 -19.56 7.23
C LYS A 265 -22.06 -19.33 8.52
N SER A 266 -22.68 -19.62 9.65
CA SER A 266 -22.00 -19.69 10.94
C SER A 266 -20.80 -20.63 10.88
N GLY A 267 -19.68 -20.22 11.50
CA GLY A 267 -18.42 -20.96 11.49
C GLY A 267 -17.53 -20.70 10.27
N THR A 268 -18.03 -20.01 9.23
CA THR A 268 -17.20 -19.65 8.06
C THR A 268 -16.10 -18.68 8.46
N ASN A 269 -14.89 -18.94 7.98
CA ASN A 269 -13.77 -18.01 8.04
C ASN A 269 -13.66 -17.21 6.75
N ILE A 270 -13.58 -15.89 6.85
CA ILE A 270 -13.24 -14.98 5.75
C ILE A 270 -11.82 -14.50 5.96
N GLU A 271 -10.91 -14.77 5.03
CA GLU A 271 -9.58 -14.18 5.05
C GLU A 271 -9.72 -12.66 4.80
N MET A 272 -9.07 -11.88 5.69
CA MET A 272 -9.18 -10.42 5.74
C MET A 272 -7.87 -9.77 5.32
N SER A 273 -7.29 -10.19 4.19
CA SER A 273 -5.98 -9.75 3.75
C SER A 273 -4.83 -10.22 4.66
N TRP A 274 -3.65 -10.01 4.21
CA TRP A 274 -2.40 -10.22 4.95
C TRP A 274 -1.47 -9.01 4.80
N SER A 275 -0.39 -9.02 5.59
CA SER A 275 0.69 -8.04 5.42
C SER A 275 2.04 -8.74 5.59
N TYR A 276 2.84 -8.77 4.51
CA TYR A 276 4.19 -9.32 4.56
C TYR A 276 5.14 -8.44 5.38
N LYS A 277 6.04 -9.13 6.05
CA LYS A 277 7.17 -8.60 6.82
C LYS A 277 8.41 -9.37 6.43
N TYR A 278 9.57 -8.81 6.69
CA TYR A 278 10.79 -9.28 6.06
C TYR A 278 11.94 -9.41 7.08
N ASP A 279 12.81 -10.39 6.87
CA ASP A 279 14.19 -10.21 7.28
C ASP A 279 14.84 -9.17 6.36
N ARG A 280 15.84 -8.42 6.86
CA ARG A 280 16.53 -7.42 6.06
C ARG A 280 17.05 -7.98 4.73
N ASP A 281 17.77 -9.09 4.77
CA ASP A 281 18.38 -9.70 3.59
C ASP A 281 17.33 -10.28 2.62
N ALA A 282 16.19 -10.72 3.14
CA ALA A 282 15.06 -11.16 2.30
C ALA A 282 14.46 -10.00 1.51
N LEU A 283 14.26 -8.82 2.11
CA LEU A 283 13.75 -7.65 1.40
C LEU A 283 14.73 -7.17 0.31
N ILE A 284 16.04 -7.12 0.63
CA ILE A 284 17.09 -6.80 -0.34
C ILE A 284 17.12 -7.84 -1.47
N GLY A 285 17.02 -9.13 -1.11
CA GLY A 285 16.98 -10.23 -2.06
C GLY A 285 15.82 -10.17 -3.06
N LEU A 286 14.64 -9.70 -2.63
CA LEU A 286 13.49 -9.48 -3.53
C LEU A 286 13.79 -8.46 -4.62
N VAL A 287 14.47 -7.36 -4.28
CA VAL A 287 14.89 -6.33 -5.24
C VAL A 287 15.92 -6.90 -6.22
N SER A 288 16.97 -7.52 -5.70
CA SER A 288 18.07 -8.04 -6.54
C SER A 288 17.62 -9.18 -7.45
N SER A 289 16.76 -10.08 -6.95
CA SER A 289 16.26 -11.23 -7.74
C SER A 289 15.29 -10.85 -8.84
N SER A 290 14.70 -9.66 -8.78
CA SER A 290 13.82 -9.12 -9.84
C SER A 290 14.55 -8.26 -10.87
N GLY A 291 15.89 -8.27 -10.91
CA GLY A 291 16.66 -7.56 -11.94
C GLY A 291 16.98 -6.11 -11.61
N MET A 292 16.56 -5.61 -10.46
CA MET A 292 16.90 -4.26 -9.98
C MET A 292 18.22 -4.25 -9.21
N GLN A 293 18.98 -3.17 -9.33
CA GLN A 293 20.23 -2.96 -8.61
C GLN A 293 20.01 -2.08 -7.40
N LEU A 294 20.34 -2.60 -6.20
CA LEU A 294 20.32 -1.80 -4.99
C LEU A 294 21.36 -0.67 -5.07
N ALA A 295 20.91 0.56 -4.91
CA ALA A 295 21.78 1.74 -4.87
C ALA A 295 22.10 2.12 -3.42
N GLU A 296 21.12 2.12 -2.52
CA GLU A 296 21.30 2.50 -1.12
C GLU A 296 20.20 1.92 -0.23
N GLU A 297 20.47 1.81 1.07
CA GLU A 297 19.51 1.37 2.08
C GLU A 297 19.50 2.30 3.29
N TYR A 298 18.31 2.49 3.85
CA TYR A 298 18.09 3.35 5.00
C TYR A 298 17.28 2.62 6.06
N LEU A 299 17.85 2.48 7.25
CA LEU A 299 17.17 1.85 8.39
C LEU A 299 16.58 2.90 9.32
N SER A 300 15.40 2.62 9.86
CA SER A 300 14.84 3.35 10.99
C SER A 300 15.76 3.27 12.21
N THR A 301 15.66 4.25 13.10
CA THR A 301 16.52 4.33 14.31
C THR A 301 16.44 3.05 15.16
N ASP A 302 15.26 2.44 15.24
CA ASP A 302 15.02 1.18 15.95
C ASP A 302 15.34 -0.07 15.14
N LYS A 303 15.84 0.07 13.90
CA LYS A 303 16.17 -0.99 12.95
C LYS A 303 15.00 -1.93 12.61
N ARG A 304 13.77 -1.44 12.70
CA ARG A 304 12.53 -2.19 12.44
C ARG A 304 11.88 -1.86 11.10
N PHE A 305 12.44 -0.93 10.37
CA PHE A 305 11.91 -0.52 9.08
C PHE A 305 13.05 -0.22 8.12
N LEU A 306 13.00 -0.79 6.95
CA LEU A 306 14.01 -0.66 5.91
C LEU A 306 13.41 0.02 4.69
N THR A 307 14.08 1.06 4.21
CA THR A 307 13.79 1.73 2.94
C THR A 307 14.94 1.48 1.99
N LEU A 308 14.64 1.04 0.78
CA LEU A 308 15.62 0.74 -0.26
C LEU A 308 15.45 1.71 -1.42
N LEU A 309 16.55 2.24 -1.93
CA LEU A 309 16.64 2.89 -3.21
C LEU A 309 17.30 1.92 -4.19
N ALA A 310 16.65 1.65 -5.30
CA ALA A 310 17.20 0.77 -6.34
C ALA A 310 17.01 1.39 -7.73
N LYS A 311 17.77 0.89 -8.70
CA LYS A 311 17.73 1.29 -10.12
C LYS A 311 17.41 0.07 -10.97
N LYS A 312 16.72 0.31 -12.11
CA LYS A 312 16.53 -0.68 -13.17
C LYS A 312 17.85 -0.93 -13.91
#